data_36252975234b727d2008ceea166efa8e
#
_entry.id   36252975234b727d2008ceea166efa8e
#
_cell.length_a   1.000
_cell.length_b   1.000
_cell.length_c   1.000
_cell.angle_alpha   90.00
_cell.angle_beta   90.00
_cell.angle_gamma   90.00
#
_symmetry.space_group_name_H-M   'P 1'
#
loop_
_entity.id
_entity.type
_entity.pdbx_description
1 polymer ?
#
loop_
_entity_poly.entity_id
_entity_poly.type
_entity_poly.pdbx_seq_one_letter_code
_entity_poly.pdbx_strand_id
1 'polypeptide(L)'
;MSSFVEELEGHAHDAPPALERWLAGQSIPHVDGRSLTFVFHGPADSVHLRHWIFGLSSSQAFTRIPGTLLWHLSLELPENSRMEYKLELARGPLQQLVHDPLNPAQAHDPFGGNSVVYGAGYELPSWTLPDPETRAGHIEEHKIASDVFGEKRPFKLYFPARYRTL
;
A
#
# COMPACT_ATOMS: atom_id res chain seq x y z
N MET A 1 23.49 -16.69 -3.62
CA MET A 1 23.08 -15.38 -3.06
C MET A 1 22.22 -15.66 -1.86
N SER A 2 22.45 -14.96 -0.76
CA SER A 2 21.58 -15.01 0.42
C SER A 2 20.18 -14.50 0.02
N SER A 3 19.11 -15.08 0.58
CA SER A 3 17.78 -14.55 0.36
C SER A 3 17.61 -13.25 1.16
N PHE A 4 16.71 -12.35 0.72
CA PHE A 4 16.44 -11.12 1.46
C PHE A 4 16.00 -11.40 2.92
N VAL A 5 15.32 -12.51 3.16
CA VAL A 5 14.93 -12.94 4.52
C VAL A 5 16.16 -13.29 5.36
N GLU A 6 17.15 -13.99 4.80
CA GLU A 6 18.40 -14.29 5.52
C GLU A 6 19.20 -13.00 5.85
N GLU A 7 19.20 -12.03 4.96
CA GLU A 7 19.80 -10.71 5.21
C GLU A 7 19.04 -9.96 6.33
N LEU A 8 17.70 -9.97 6.29
CA LEU A 8 16.86 -9.37 7.32
C LEU A 8 17.11 -10.02 8.69
N GLU A 9 17.19 -11.34 8.74
CA GLU A 9 17.50 -12.09 9.97
C GLU A 9 18.90 -11.76 10.50
N GLY A 10 19.88 -11.57 9.60
CA GLY A 10 21.24 -11.14 9.95
C GLY A 10 21.30 -9.78 10.67
N HIS A 11 20.42 -8.85 10.29
CA HIS A 11 20.33 -7.52 10.88
C HIS A 11 19.30 -7.41 12.02
N ALA A 12 18.51 -8.45 12.26
CA ALA A 12 17.36 -8.40 13.17
C ALA A 12 17.72 -8.07 14.62
N HIS A 13 18.94 -8.37 15.03
CA HIS A 13 19.45 -8.11 16.38
C HIS A 13 20.43 -6.93 16.47
N ASP A 14 20.59 -6.18 15.40
CA ASP A 14 21.38 -4.95 15.40
C ASP A 14 20.78 -3.92 16.38
N ALA A 15 21.64 -3.03 16.87
CA ALA A 15 21.17 -1.91 17.66
C ALA A 15 20.15 -1.07 16.85
N PRO A 16 19.08 -0.53 17.48
CA PRO A 16 18.00 0.15 16.76
C PRO A 16 18.45 1.15 15.70
N PRO A 17 19.43 2.04 15.93
CA PRO A 17 19.88 2.99 14.90
C PRO A 17 20.55 2.32 13.68
N ALA A 18 21.15 1.14 13.86
CA ALA A 18 21.78 0.40 12.76
C ALA A 18 20.72 -0.32 11.93
N LEU A 19 19.78 -0.98 12.59
CA LEU A 19 18.64 -1.61 11.95
C LEU A 19 17.79 -0.60 11.16
N GLU A 20 17.45 0.56 11.74
CA GLU A 20 16.67 1.59 11.07
C GLU A 20 17.38 2.12 9.81
N ARG A 21 18.69 2.34 9.88
CA ARG A 21 19.48 2.76 8.72
C ARG A 21 19.51 1.69 7.63
N TRP A 22 19.64 0.42 8.03
CA TRP A 22 19.63 -0.68 7.07
C TRP A 22 18.26 -0.77 6.38
N LEU A 23 17.15 -0.77 7.15
CA LEU A 23 15.79 -0.77 6.60
C LEU A 23 15.53 0.42 5.66
N ALA A 24 15.98 1.61 6.03
CA ALA A 24 15.83 2.81 5.20
C ALA A 24 16.61 2.73 3.87
N GLY A 25 17.63 1.90 3.81
CA GLY A 25 18.38 1.61 2.57
C GLY A 25 17.75 0.54 1.69
N GLN A 26 16.69 -0.14 2.16
CA GLN A 26 16.02 -1.20 1.41
C GLN A 26 14.80 -0.67 0.64
N SER A 27 14.51 -1.33 -0.48
CA SER A 27 13.22 -1.18 -1.15
C SER A 27 12.25 -2.18 -0.53
N ILE A 28 11.29 -1.70 0.26
CA ILE A 28 10.28 -2.52 0.95
C ILE A 28 8.89 -2.13 0.45
N PRO A 29 8.05 -3.11 0.03
CA PRO A 29 8.31 -4.56 -0.08
C PRO A 29 9.44 -4.89 -1.04
N HIS A 30 10.27 -5.88 -0.67
CA HIS A 30 11.39 -6.32 -1.50
C HIS A 30 10.89 -7.27 -2.59
N VAL A 31 11.21 -6.95 -3.84
CA VAL A 31 10.80 -7.72 -5.02
C VAL A 31 12.03 -8.30 -5.71
N ASP A 32 12.09 -9.62 -5.80
CA ASP A 32 13.11 -10.38 -6.54
C ASP A 32 12.42 -11.39 -7.47
N GLY A 33 12.37 -11.05 -8.76
CA GLY A 33 11.60 -11.83 -9.74
C GLY A 33 10.13 -11.91 -9.32
N ARG A 34 9.65 -13.13 -9.09
CA ARG A 34 8.29 -13.40 -8.59
C ARG A 34 8.18 -13.42 -7.07
N SER A 35 9.30 -13.43 -6.36
CA SER A 35 9.30 -13.40 -4.89
C SER A 35 9.08 -11.99 -4.39
N LEU A 36 8.21 -11.86 -3.42
CA LEU A 36 7.85 -10.59 -2.78
C LEU A 36 7.92 -10.76 -1.27
N THR A 37 8.76 -9.96 -0.61
CA THR A 37 8.89 -9.99 0.85
C THR A 37 8.46 -8.65 1.46
N PHE A 38 7.41 -8.71 2.28
CA PHE A 38 6.97 -7.62 3.13
C PHE A 38 7.72 -7.66 4.45
N VAL A 39 7.98 -6.48 5.02
CA VAL A 39 8.58 -6.33 6.34
C VAL A 39 7.77 -5.33 7.15
N PHE A 40 7.55 -5.64 8.42
CA PHE A 40 7.03 -4.69 9.39
C PHE A 40 7.97 -4.62 10.59
N HIS A 41 8.28 -3.42 11.06
CA HIS A 41 9.07 -3.18 12.26
C HIS A 41 8.24 -2.40 13.27
N GLY A 42 7.90 -3.03 14.38
CA GLY A 42 7.15 -2.38 15.46
C GLY A 42 6.48 -3.38 16.41
N PRO A 43 5.99 -2.88 17.55
CA PRO A 43 5.27 -3.71 18.52
C PRO A 43 3.91 -4.12 17.94
N ALA A 44 3.63 -5.42 17.97
CA ALA A 44 2.34 -6.00 17.66
C ALA A 44 2.24 -7.41 18.28
N ASP A 45 1.03 -7.88 18.53
CA ASP A 45 0.76 -9.26 18.92
C ASP A 45 0.64 -10.15 17.68
N SER A 46 0.09 -9.59 16.61
CA SER A 46 0.10 -10.19 15.28
C SER A 46 0.07 -9.12 14.19
N VAL A 47 0.62 -9.49 13.04
CA VAL A 47 0.62 -8.66 11.82
C VAL A 47 0.06 -9.51 10.68
N HIS A 48 -0.89 -8.98 9.93
CA HIS A 48 -1.45 -9.63 8.76
C HIS A 48 -1.43 -8.70 7.56
N LEU A 49 -1.13 -9.25 6.39
CA LEU A 49 -1.35 -8.59 5.13
C LEU A 49 -2.84 -8.70 4.77
N ARG A 50 -3.48 -7.57 4.47
CA ARG A 50 -4.86 -7.51 3.99
C ARG A 50 -4.87 -7.02 2.56
N HIS A 51 -5.44 -7.83 1.68
CA HIS A 51 -5.59 -7.52 0.25
C HIS A 51 -6.95 -8.02 -0.26
N TRP A 52 -7.31 -7.57 -1.46
CA TRP A 52 -8.62 -7.89 -2.08
C TRP A 52 -8.45 -8.62 -3.41
N ILE A 53 -7.42 -9.47 -3.53
CA ILE A 53 -7.20 -10.27 -4.74
C ILE A 53 -8.19 -11.43 -4.73
N PHE A 54 -9.02 -11.48 -5.78
CA PHE A 54 -9.98 -12.57 -5.95
C PHE A 54 -9.27 -13.93 -6.05
N GLY A 55 -9.80 -14.92 -5.34
CA GLY A 55 -9.27 -16.29 -5.34
C GLY A 55 -8.13 -16.54 -4.36
N LEU A 56 -7.62 -15.50 -3.67
CA LEU A 56 -6.63 -15.65 -2.60
C LEU A 56 -7.22 -15.35 -1.23
N SER A 57 -6.63 -15.94 -0.18
CA SER A 57 -6.98 -15.58 1.20
C SER A 57 -6.68 -14.11 1.43
N SER A 58 -7.70 -13.32 1.76
CA SER A 58 -7.57 -11.87 1.98
C SER A 58 -6.78 -11.48 3.24
N SER A 59 -6.38 -12.46 4.05
CA SER A 59 -5.59 -12.26 5.27
C SER A 59 -4.46 -13.28 5.32
N GLN A 60 -3.21 -12.80 5.37
CA GLN A 60 -2.02 -13.65 5.44
C GLN A 60 -1.14 -13.19 6.59
N ALA A 61 -0.79 -14.10 7.49
CA ALA A 61 -0.03 -13.80 8.69
C ALA A 61 1.45 -13.60 8.39
N PHE A 62 2.04 -12.58 9.03
CA PHE A 62 3.48 -12.40 9.07
C PHE A 62 4.11 -13.35 10.11
N THR A 63 5.35 -13.74 9.86
CA THR A 63 6.20 -14.44 10.81
C THR A 63 7.05 -13.44 11.57
N ARG A 64 7.04 -13.52 12.90
CA ARG A 64 7.91 -12.69 13.75
C ARG A 64 9.29 -13.31 13.87
N ILE A 65 10.34 -12.51 13.72
CA ILE A 65 11.70 -12.95 14.05
C ILE A 65 11.83 -12.98 15.58
N PRO A 66 12.16 -14.16 16.17
CA PRO A 66 12.17 -14.32 17.63
C PRO A 66 13.04 -13.31 18.35
N GLY A 67 12.55 -12.79 19.46
CA GLY A 67 13.29 -11.82 20.29
C GLY A 67 13.36 -10.40 19.73
N THR A 68 12.71 -10.10 18.62
CA THR A 68 12.75 -8.80 17.95
C THR A 68 11.37 -8.19 17.76
N LEU A 69 11.32 -6.98 17.17
CA LEU A 69 10.10 -6.33 16.70
C LEU A 69 9.92 -6.43 15.18
N LEU A 70 10.72 -7.26 14.52
CA LEU A 70 10.65 -7.48 13.08
C LEU A 70 9.70 -8.61 12.72
N TRP A 71 8.96 -8.38 11.67
CA TRP A 71 8.00 -9.30 11.09
C TRP A 71 8.20 -9.34 9.59
N HIS A 72 8.08 -10.49 8.97
CA HIS A 72 8.15 -10.65 7.53
C HIS A 72 7.08 -11.59 6.99
N LEU A 73 6.75 -11.43 5.73
CA LEU A 73 5.88 -12.31 4.97
C LEU A 73 6.40 -12.37 3.54
N SER A 74 6.67 -13.57 3.05
CA SER A 74 7.05 -13.77 1.65
C SER A 74 5.91 -14.42 0.87
N LEU A 75 5.64 -13.87 -0.31
CA LEU A 75 4.61 -14.32 -1.24
C LEU A 75 5.20 -14.43 -2.65
N GLU A 76 4.50 -15.15 -3.52
CA GLU A 76 4.72 -15.04 -4.95
C GLU A 76 3.72 -14.04 -5.57
N LEU A 77 4.23 -13.11 -6.36
CA LEU A 77 3.44 -12.18 -7.14
C LEU A 77 3.77 -12.38 -8.63
N PRO A 78 2.76 -12.46 -9.51
CA PRO A 78 3.01 -12.52 -10.94
C PRO A 78 3.80 -11.31 -11.42
N GLU A 79 4.69 -11.50 -12.39
CA GLU A 79 5.36 -10.41 -13.08
C GLU A 79 4.33 -9.46 -13.72
N ASN A 80 4.71 -8.20 -13.88
CA ASN A 80 3.86 -7.14 -14.45
C ASN A 80 2.52 -6.91 -13.70
N SER A 81 2.43 -7.37 -12.45
CA SER A 81 1.24 -7.19 -11.63
C SER A 81 1.36 -5.99 -10.68
N ARG A 82 0.23 -5.56 -10.15
CA ARG A 82 0.10 -4.50 -9.16
C ARG A 82 -0.86 -4.96 -8.08
N MET A 83 -0.49 -4.80 -6.82
CA MET A 83 -1.33 -5.15 -5.69
C MET A 83 -1.46 -3.98 -4.71
N GLU A 84 -2.68 -3.71 -4.30
CA GLU A 84 -2.98 -2.82 -3.18
C GLU A 84 -3.21 -3.63 -1.91
N TYR A 85 -2.71 -3.10 -0.79
CA TYR A 85 -2.79 -3.79 0.49
C TYR A 85 -2.78 -2.82 1.67
N LYS A 86 -3.14 -3.35 2.84
CA LYS A 86 -2.92 -2.73 4.16
C LYS A 86 -2.31 -3.75 5.09
N LEU A 87 -1.69 -3.27 6.15
CA LEU A 87 -1.30 -4.10 7.28
C LEU A 87 -2.39 -4.04 8.35
N GLU A 88 -2.81 -5.20 8.84
CA GLU A 88 -3.67 -5.32 10.01
C GLU A 88 -2.78 -5.62 11.21
N LEU A 89 -2.76 -4.70 12.16
CA LEU A 89 -1.97 -4.81 13.38
C LEU A 89 -2.91 -5.10 14.54
N ALA A 90 -2.64 -6.18 15.30
CA ALA A 90 -3.32 -6.45 16.55
C ALA A 90 -2.43 -6.07 17.74
N ARG A 91 -3.01 -5.39 18.74
CA ARG A 91 -2.39 -5.05 20.01
C ARG A 91 -3.43 -5.17 21.13
N GLY A 92 -3.39 -6.26 21.88
CA GLY A 92 -4.47 -6.60 22.83
C GLY A 92 -5.81 -6.65 22.11
N PRO A 93 -6.84 -5.93 22.57
CA PRO A 93 -8.16 -5.93 21.94
C PRO A 93 -8.26 -5.02 20.69
N LEU A 94 -7.21 -4.25 20.39
CA LEU A 94 -7.22 -3.31 19.27
C LEU A 94 -6.75 -4.00 18.00
N GLN A 95 -7.53 -3.84 16.93
CA GLN A 95 -7.16 -4.19 15.56
C GLN A 95 -7.22 -2.94 14.70
N GLN A 96 -6.17 -2.67 13.96
CA GLN A 96 -6.05 -1.48 13.10
C GLN A 96 -5.57 -1.87 11.72
N LEU A 97 -6.22 -1.33 10.70
CA LEU A 97 -5.73 -1.34 9.32
C LEU A 97 -4.91 -0.08 9.09
N VAL A 98 -3.64 -0.26 8.78
CA VAL A 98 -2.68 0.83 8.55
C VAL A 98 -2.02 0.70 7.18
N HIS A 99 -1.52 1.81 6.67
CA HIS A 99 -0.57 1.77 5.57
C HIS A 99 0.73 1.11 6.05
N ASP A 100 1.44 0.49 5.12
CA ASP A 100 2.77 -0.03 5.39
C ASP A 100 3.74 1.14 5.64
N PRO A 101 4.30 1.28 6.85
CA PRO A 101 5.16 2.41 7.17
C PRO A 101 6.52 2.36 6.45
N LEU A 102 6.91 1.20 5.93
CA LEU A 102 8.16 1.02 5.19
C LEU A 102 7.98 1.17 3.67
N ASN A 103 6.73 1.32 3.20
CA ASN A 103 6.41 1.47 1.78
C ASN A 103 5.87 2.88 1.49
N PRO A 104 6.61 3.74 0.78
CA PRO A 104 6.12 5.08 0.43
C PRO A 104 5.08 5.07 -0.70
N ALA A 105 4.95 3.96 -1.46
CA ALA A 105 4.02 3.88 -2.58
C ALA A 105 2.58 3.71 -2.11
N GLN A 106 1.71 4.63 -2.50
CA GLN A 106 0.31 4.64 -2.10
C GLN A 106 -0.62 4.85 -3.30
N ALA A 107 -1.81 4.28 -3.22
CA ALA A 107 -2.95 4.58 -4.07
C ALA A 107 -4.10 5.07 -3.21
N HIS A 108 -4.84 6.06 -3.72
CA HIS A 108 -5.99 6.62 -3.03
C HIS A 108 -7.27 6.23 -3.76
N ASP A 109 -8.27 5.87 -2.99
CA ASP A 109 -9.62 5.60 -3.42
C ASP A 109 -10.62 6.48 -2.62
N PRO A 110 -11.93 6.45 -2.92
CA PRO A 110 -12.92 7.22 -2.15
C PRO A 110 -13.03 6.87 -0.67
N PHE A 111 -12.47 5.74 -0.25
CA PHE A 111 -12.52 5.22 1.12
C PHE A 111 -11.20 5.40 1.88
N GLY A 112 -10.22 6.00 1.25
CA GLY A 112 -8.90 6.28 1.83
C GLY A 112 -7.76 5.87 0.93
N GLY A 113 -6.59 5.59 1.51
CA GLY A 113 -5.40 5.13 0.79
C GLY A 113 -5.07 3.68 1.10
N ASN A 114 -4.39 3.03 0.17
CA ASN A 114 -3.79 1.71 0.31
C ASN A 114 -2.30 1.81 0.00
N SER A 115 -1.48 0.97 0.61
CA SER A 115 -0.11 0.76 0.15
C SER A 115 -0.13 -0.02 -1.16
N VAL A 116 0.85 0.22 -2.04
CA VAL A 116 0.93 -0.42 -3.36
C VAL A 116 2.26 -1.12 -3.50
N VAL A 117 2.24 -2.31 -4.05
CA VAL A 117 3.44 -2.99 -4.52
C VAL A 117 3.31 -3.35 -5.99
N TYR A 118 4.42 -3.26 -6.69
CA TYR A 118 4.54 -3.57 -8.10
C TYR A 118 5.41 -4.82 -8.26
N GLY A 119 4.90 -5.83 -8.97
CA GLY A 119 5.68 -7.00 -9.38
C GLY A 119 6.78 -6.63 -10.36
N ALA A 120 7.78 -7.49 -10.50
CA ALA A 120 8.88 -7.27 -11.42
C ALA A 120 8.36 -6.99 -12.84
N GLY A 121 8.95 -6.00 -13.52
CA GLY A 121 8.56 -5.61 -14.86
C GLY A 121 7.29 -4.77 -14.98
N TYR A 122 6.59 -4.45 -13.87
CA TYR A 122 5.40 -3.60 -13.95
C TYR A 122 5.76 -2.18 -14.38
N GLU A 123 5.15 -1.72 -15.44
CA GLU A 123 5.28 -0.35 -15.93
C GLU A 123 4.01 0.44 -15.60
N LEU A 124 4.20 1.60 -14.96
CA LEU A 124 3.09 2.53 -14.72
C LEU A 124 2.57 3.04 -16.06
N PRO A 125 1.25 2.91 -16.35
CA PRO A 125 0.70 3.46 -17.56
C PRO A 125 0.95 4.97 -17.66
N SER A 126 1.43 5.44 -18.80
CA SER A 126 1.82 6.85 -18.99
C SER A 126 0.69 7.85 -18.68
N TRP A 127 -0.56 7.44 -18.89
CA TRP A 127 -1.74 8.27 -18.59
C TRP A 127 -2.01 8.46 -17.08
N THR A 128 -1.35 7.68 -16.20
CA THR A 128 -1.42 7.84 -14.74
C THR A 128 -0.38 8.82 -14.21
N LEU A 129 0.60 9.19 -15.04
CA LEU A 129 1.67 10.08 -14.64
C LEU A 129 1.23 11.54 -14.84
N PRO A 130 1.57 12.45 -13.92
CA PRO A 130 1.34 13.88 -14.13
C PRO A 130 2.07 14.34 -15.41
N ASP A 131 1.33 14.96 -16.30
CA ASP A 131 1.91 15.65 -17.46
C ASP A 131 1.93 17.16 -17.18
N PRO A 132 3.09 17.76 -16.94
CA PRO A 132 3.20 19.18 -16.62
C PRO A 132 2.76 20.10 -17.76
N GLU A 133 2.73 19.61 -19.00
CA GLU A 133 2.27 20.36 -20.17
C GLU A 133 0.76 20.27 -20.36
N THR A 134 0.10 19.32 -19.68
CA THR A 134 -1.35 19.16 -19.76
C THR A 134 -2.05 20.18 -18.89
N ARG A 135 -2.98 20.93 -19.49
CA ARG A 135 -3.85 21.83 -18.76
C ARG A 135 -4.75 21.03 -17.82
N ALA A 136 -4.74 21.35 -16.53
CA ALA A 136 -5.59 20.68 -15.54
C ALA A 136 -7.07 20.99 -15.77
N GLY A 137 -7.94 20.01 -15.56
CA GLY A 137 -9.37 20.22 -15.36
C GLY A 137 -9.65 20.78 -13.97
N HIS A 138 -10.91 21.06 -13.69
CA HIS A 138 -11.34 21.52 -12.35
C HIS A 138 -12.57 20.74 -11.87
N ILE A 139 -12.78 20.74 -10.56
CA ILE A 139 -13.91 20.09 -9.92
C ILE A 139 -14.77 21.18 -9.26
N GLU A 140 -16.07 21.13 -9.51
CA GLU A 140 -17.05 21.94 -8.81
C GLU A 140 -17.89 21.07 -7.88
N GLU A 141 -18.18 21.58 -6.69
CA GLU A 141 -19.06 20.91 -5.73
C GLU A 141 -20.45 21.51 -5.80
N HIS A 142 -21.43 20.66 -6.04
CA HIS A 142 -22.84 21.04 -6.16
C HIS A 142 -23.71 20.25 -5.17
N LYS A 143 -24.95 20.72 -4.97
CA LYS A 143 -25.98 19.99 -4.22
C LYS A 143 -27.25 19.93 -5.03
N ILE A 144 -27.85 18.77 -5.13
CA ILE A 144 -29.16 18.54 -5.75
C ILE A 144 -30.18 18.15 -4.70
N ALA A 145 -31.37 18.72 -4.75
CA ALA A 145 -32.49 18.23 -3.96
C ALA A 145 -32.93 16.88 -4.52
N SER A 146 -33.05 15.88 -3.66
CA SER A 146 -33.48 14.55 -4.04
C SER A 146 -34.81 14.24 -3.37
N ASP A 147 -35.85 14.09 -4.15
CA ASP A 147 -37.17 13.72 -3.64
C ASP A 147 -37.17 12.29 -3.06
N VAL A 148 -36.31 11.39 -3.60
CA VAL A 148 -36.19 10.01 -3.14
C VAL A 148 -35.55 9.93 -1.75
N PHE A 149 -34.53 10.75 -1.48
CA PHE A 149 -33.84 10.77 -0.18
C PHE A 149 -34.42 11.81 0.79
N GLY A 150 -35.29 12.72 0.34
CA GLY A 150 -35.86 13.78 1.16
C GLY A 150 -34.85 14.82 1.64
N GLU A 151 -33.66 14.87 1.05
CA GLU A 151 -32.56 15.77 1.46
C GLU A 151 -31.73 16.26 0.26
N LYS A 152 -30.91 17.30 0.49
CA LYS A 152 -29.93 17.75 -0.50
C LYS A 152 -28.72 16.82 -0.49
N ARG A 153 -28.41 16.22 -1.65
CA ARG A 153 -27.26 15.34 -1.84
C ARG A 153 -26.12 16.11 -2.50
N PRO A 154 -24.91 16.05 -1.94
CA PRO A 154 -23.73 16.63 -2.56
C PRO A 154 -23.26 15.74 -3.73
N PHE A 155 -22.76 16.38 -4.78
CA PHE A 155 -22.06 15.72 -5.87
C PHE A 155 -20.92 16.60 -6.38
N LYS A 156 -19.94 15.98 -7.03
CA LYS A 156 -18.81 16.64 -7.65
C LYS A 156 -18.93 16.52 -9.16
N LEU A 157 -18.75 17.62 -9.86
CA LEU A 157 -18.75 17.68 -11.31
C LEU A 157 -17.34 17.99 -11.79
N TYR A 158 -16.75 17.07 -12.56
CA TYR A 158 -15.44 17.27 -13.16
C TYR A 158 -15.56 17.89 -14.54
N PHE A 159 -14.89 19.03 -14.74
CA PHE A 159 -14.76 19.68 -16.03
C PHE A 159 -13.37 19.41 -16.61
N PRO A 160 -13.27 18.66 -17.73
CA PRO A 160 -12.00 18.46 -18.41
C PRO A 160 -11.40 19.78 -18.88
N ALA A 161 -10.09 19.86 -19.01
CA ALA A 161 -9.36 21.07 -19.39
C ALA A 161 -9.84 21.73 -20.72
N ARG A 162 -10.43 20.94 -21.60
CA ARG A 162 -10.94 21.40 -22.90
C ARG A 162 -12.47 21.53 -22.94
N TYR A 163 -13.12 21.37 -21.79
CA TYR A 163 -14.57 21.57 -21.72
C TYR A 163 -14.91 23.04 -22.06
N ARG A 164 -15.80 23.24 -23.02
CA ARG A 164 -16.36 24.55 -23.36
C ARG A 164 -17.86 24.49 -23.11
N THR A 165 -18.36 25.38 -22.30
CA THR A 165 -19.78 25.72 -22.27
C THR A 165 -20.13 26.36 -23.62
N LEU A 166 -21.06 25.78 -24.36
CA LEU A 166 -21.61 26.39 -25.56
C LEU A 166 -22.52 27.54 -25.18
#